data_0adbf58f5e27124e02a3c68c4806835b
#
_entry.id   0adbf58f5e27124e02a3c68c4806835b
#
_cell.length_a   1.000
_cell.length_b   1.000
_cell.length_c   1.000
_cell.angle_alpha   90.00
_cell.angle_beta   90.00
_cell.angle_gamma   90.00
#
_symmetry.space_group_name_H-M   'P 1'
#
loop_
_entity.id
_entity.type
_entity.pdbx_description
1 polymer ?
#
loop_
_entity_poly.entity_id
_entity_poly.type
_entity_poly.pdbx_seq_one_letter_code
_entity_poly.pdbx_strand_id
1 'polypeptide(L)'
;ASTFAQRMQPLLSDNAPYLSAGKYMNAVKTRALRDFMHKYERATDISWYNLETGYLVRFVQDGVQMRAVYGKRGNWVYTIKSYYEDRLPHAVRHVVKSNYYDCAIRFVEEIEQPRERVSYIVHLEDKTSWRNVIVQDGHLAVMQEYTKPEQ
;
A
#
# COMPACT_ATOMS: atom_id res chain seq x y z
N ALA A 1 -20.16 2.68 11.95
CA ALA A 1 -19.06 3.19 11.14
C ALA A 1 -17.89 2.21 11.15
N SER A 2 -17.24 1.96 10.01
CA SER A 2 -16.09 1.09 9.95
C SER A 2 -14.86 1.77 10.53
N THR A 3 -14.00 0.99 11.18
CA THR A 3 -12.71 1.49 11.66
C THR A 3 -11.81 1.83 10.48
N PHE A 4 -10.76 2.61 10.73
CA PHE A 4 -9.75 2.91 9.71
C PHE A 4 -9.13 1.62 9.17
N ALA A 5 -8.79 0.66 10.04
CA ALA A 5 -8.23 -0.63 9.64
C ALA A 5 -9.19 -1.38 8.69
N GLN A 6 -10.47 -1.40 8.99
CA GLN A 6 -11.48 -2.06 8.15
C GLN A 6 -11.59 -1.40 6.77
N ARG A 7 -11.48 -0.07 6.69
CA ARG A 7 -11.50 0.66 5.42
C ARG A 7 -10.29 0.36 4.55
N MET A 8 -9.16 0.03 5.16
CA MET A 8 -7.93 -0.27 4.41
C MET A 8 -7.86 -1.70 3.89
N GLN A 9 -8.62 -2.62 4.44
CA GLN A 9 -8.60 -4.03 4.04
C GLN A 9 -8.77 -4.26 2.53
N PRO A 10 -9.74 -3.63 1.86
CA PRO A 10 -9.91 -3.85 0.42
C PRO A 10 -8.72 -3.42 -0.43
N LEU A 11 -7.92 -2.47 0.04
CA LEU A 11 -6.75 -1.97 -0.69
C LEU A 11 -5.61 -2.97 -0.67
N LEU A 12 -5.59 -3.87 0.33
CA LEU A 12 -4.50 -4.82 0.56
C LEU A 12 -4.83 -6.21 0.02
N SER A 13 -6.05 -6.43 -0.46
CA SER A 13 -6.50 -7.74 -0.90
C SER A 13 -5.83 -8.12 -2.21
N ASP A 14 -5.23 -9.31 -2.24
CA ASP A 14 -4.67 -9.89 -3.46
C ASP A 14 -5.75 -10.26 -4.48
N ASN A 15 -6.99 -10.35 -4.02
CA ASN A 15 -8.16 -10.65 -4.86
C ASN A 15 -8.86 -9.38 -5.34
N ALA A 16 -8.19 -8.23 -5.26
CA ALA A 16 -8.78 -6.99 -5.73
C ALA A 16 -9.22 -7.12 -7.20
N PRO A 17 -10.39 -6.63 -7.54
CA PRO A 17 -11.02 -6.87 -8.85
C PRO A 17 -10.31 -6.20 -10.03
N TYR A 18 -9.13 -5.72 -9.82
CA TYR A 18 -8.36 -4.99 -10.82
C TYR A 18 -7.37 -5.86 -11.61
N LEU A 19 -7.26 -7.13 -11.30
CA LEU A 19 -6.25 -7.98 -11.95
C LEU A 19 -6.72 -8.55 -13.29
N SER A 20 -7.45 -7.78 -14.05
CA SER A 20 -7.56 -8.07 -15.46
C SER A 20 -6.21 -7.78 -16.11
N ALA A 21 -5.82 -8.62 -17.07
CA ALA A 21 -4.56 -8.48 -17.79
C ALA A 21 -4.26 -7.04 -18.18
N GLY A 22 -2.99 -6.66 -18.11
CA GLY A 22 -2.54 -5.34 -18.47
C GLY A 22 -3.11 -4.87 -19.80
N LYS A 23 -3.57 -3.64 -19.83
CA LYS A 23 -4.18 -3.04 -21.01
C LYS A 23 -3.40 -1.81 -21.43
N TYR A 24 -3.69 -1.38 -22.62
CA TYR A 24 -2.91 -0.40 -23.34
C TYR A 24 -3.00 0.99 -22.74
N MET A 25 -1.89 1.69 -22.70
CA MET A 25 -1.82 3.07 -22.19
C MET A 25 -2.72 4.03 -22.95
N ASN A 26 -3.00 3.75 -24.24
CA ASN A 26 -3.88 4.59 -25.03
C ASN A 26 -5.35 4.58 -24.56
N ALA A 27 -5.73 3.62 -23.73
CA ALA A 27 -7.07 3.56 -23.12
C ALA A 27 -7.15 4.37 -21.83
N VAL A 28 -6.04 4.87 -21.31
CA VAL A 28 -5.98 5.62 -20.05
C VAL A 28 -6.31 7.09 -20.32
N LYS A 29 -7.14 7.68 -19.48
CA LYS A 29 -7.47 9.10 -19.61
C LYS A 29 -6.23 9.99 -19.49
N THR A 30 -6.14 11.00 -20.35
CA THR A 30 -5.05 11.96 -20.36
C THR A 30 -4.81 12.60 -19.00
N ARG A 31 -5.87 12.88 -18.25
CA ARG A 31 -5.75 13.45 -16.91
C ARG A 31 -4.96 12.55 -15.96
N ALA A 32 -5.23 11.24 -15.99
CA ALA A 32 -4.50 10.27 -15.16
C ALA A 32 -3.04 10.19 -15.57
N LEU A 33 -2.77 10.12 -16.87
CA LEU A 33 -1.40 10.10 -17.39
C LEU A 33 -0.61 11.34 -16.98
N ARG A 34 -1.20 12.51 -17.11
CA ARG A 34 -0.56 13.78 -16.74
C ARG A 34 -0.24 13.83 -15.25
N ASP A 35 -1.20 13.47 -14.42
CA ASP A 35 -1.00 13.45 -12.97
C ASP A 35 0.13 12.49 -12.59
N PHE A 36 0.11 11.29 -13.18
CA PHE A 36 1.13 10.29 -12.93
C PHE A 36 2.52 10.80 -13.34
N MET A 37 2.66 11.33 -14.55
CA MET A 37 3.94 11.80 -15.05
C MET A 37 4.48 12.98 -14.25
N HIS A 38 3.61 13.84 -13.78
CA HIS A 38 3.99 14.96 -12.94
C HIS A 38 4.40 14.53 -11.52
N LYS A 39 3.65 13.61 -10.96
CA LYS A 39 3.85 13.15 -9.57
C LYS A 39 5.05 12.21 -9.43
N TYR A 40 5.31 11.37 -10.44
CA TYR A 40 6.33 10.33 -10.39
C TYR A 40 7.32 10.47 -11.56
N GLU A 41 8.09 11.53 -11.53
CA GLU A 41 9.00 11.91 -12.64
C GLU A 41 10.12 10.89 -12.88
N ARG A 42 10.50 10.12 -11.83
CA ARG A 42 11.59 9.14 -11.92
C ARG A 42 11.07 7.70 -12.02
N ALA A 43 9.80 7.54 -12.34
CA ALA A 43 9.21 6.21 -12.44
C ALA A 43 9.82 5.40 -13.60
N THR A 44 10.09 4.12 -13.33
CA THR A 44 10.53 3.13 -14.30
C THR A 44 9.64 1.90 -14.22
N ASP A 45 9.76 0.98 -15.18
CA ASP A 45 9.00 -0.29 -15.21
C ASP A 45 7.49 -0.04 -15.10
N ILE A 46 6.99 0.91 -15.87
CA ILE A 46 5.61 1.40 -15.79
C ILE A 46 4.68 0.46 -16.55
N SER A 47 3.63 0.00 -15.87
CA SER A 47 2.58 -0.82 -16.48
C SER A 47 1.21 -0.33 -16.04
N TRP A 48 0.33 -0.11 -17.00
CA TRP A 48 -1.03 0.34 -16.76
C TRP A 48 -2.03 -0.80 -16.95
N TYR A 49 -3.04 -0.81 -16.11
CA TYR A 49 -4.12 -1.81 -16.12
C TYR A 49 -5.46 -1.11 -16.01
N ASN A 50 -6.46 -1.66 -16.70
CA ASN A 50 -7.84 -1.20 -16.56
C ASN A 50 -8.48 -1.86 -15.34
N LEU A 51 -9.22 -1.06 -14.57
CA LEU A 51 -10.08 -1.51 -13.48
C LEU A 51 -11.53 -1.25 -13.86
N GLU A 52 -12.46 -1.91 -13.20
CA GLU A 52 -13.87 -1.56 -13.34
C GLU A 52 -14.14 -0.12 -12.94
N THR A 53 -13.42 0.37 -11.95
CA THR A 53 -13.63 1.69 -11.36
C THR A 53 -12.57 2.73 -11.75
N GLY A 54 -11.67 2.37 -12.67
CA GLY A 54 -10.62 3.31 -13.10
C GLY A 54 -9.40 2.62 -13.65
N TYR A 55 -8.23 3.01 -13.15
CA TYR A 55 -6.94 2.55 -13.66
C TYR A 55 -5.98 2.24 -12.53
N LEU A 56 -5.14 1.23 -12.74
CA LEU A 56 -4.01 0.91 -11.86
C LEU A 56 -2.73 1.10 -12.66
N VAL A 57 -1.74 1.74 -12.07
CA VAL A 57 -0.39 1.80 -12.62
C VAL A 57 0.59 1.21 -11.61
N ARG A 58 1.41 0.26 -12.09
CA ARG A 58 2.52 -0.31 -11.32
C ARG A 58 3.81 0.26 -11.85
N PHE A 59 4.73 0.58 -10.96
CA PHE A 59 6.00 1.18 -11.34
C PHE A 59 7.01 1.05 -10.21
N VAL A 60 8.26 1.41 -10.51
CA VAL A 60 9.34 1.49 -9.52
C VAL A 60 9.85 2.92 -9.52
N GLN A 61 10.06 3.49 -8.35
CA GLN A 61 10.71 4.79 -8.21
C GLN A 61 11.65 4.77 -7.01
N ASP A 62 12.89 5.20 -7.22
CA ASP A 62 13.93 5.23 -6.18
C ASP A 62 14.13 3.86 -5.53
N GLY A 63 14.03 2.79 -6.33
CA GLY A 63 14.18 1.41 -5.86
C GLY A 63 12.98 0.86 -5.09
N VAL A 64 11.88 1.60 -5.02
CA VAL A 64 10.68 1.20 -4.29
C VAL A 64 9.58 0.79 -5.27
N GLN A 65 8.98 -0.36 -5.04
CA GLN A 65 7.83 -0.84 -5.79
C GLN A 65 6.60 -0.06 -5.39
N MET A 66 5.89 0.49 -6.38
CA MET A 66 4.72 1.31 -6.14
C MET A 66 3.56 0.88 -7.04
N ARG A 67 2.34 1.12 -6.55
CA ARG A 67 1.14 1.05 -7.36
C ARG A 67 0.24 2.22 -7.02
N ALA A 68 -0.27 2.89 -8.06
CA ALA A 68 -1.18 4.00 -7.89
C ALA A 68 -2.51 3.69 -8.58
N VAL A 69 -3.61 4.12 -7.98
CA VAL A 69 -4.95 3.92 -8.52
C VAL A 69 -5.55 5.27 -8.86
N TYR A 70 -6.13 5.32 -10.05
CA TYR A 70 -6.84 6.48 -10.58
C TYR A 70 -8.28 6.11 -10.86
N GLY A 71 -9.19 7.02 -10.59
CA GLY A 71 -10.61 6.84 -10.91
C GLY A 71 -10.90 6.96 -12.40
N LYS A 72 -12.10 6.59 -12.83
CA LYS A 72 -12.53 6.67 -14.23
C LYS A 72 -12.38 8.07 -14.84
N ARG A 73 -12.47 9.11 -14.01
CA ARG A 73 -12.34 10.51 -14.44
C ARG A 73 -10.89 10.98 -14.46
N GLY A 74 -9.93 10.10 -14.14
CA GLY A 74 -8.51 10.41 -14.12
C GLY A 74 -8.02 11.03 -12.82
N ASN A 75 -8.83 11.06 -11.78
CA ASN A 75 -8.46 11.56 -10.46
C ASN A 75 -7.65 10.52 -9.69
N TRP A 76 -6.60 10.97 -9.02
CA TRP A 76 -5.79 10.11 -8.16
C TRP A 76 -6.60 9.68 -6.93
N VAL A 77 -6.61 8.39 -6.63
CA VAL A 77 -7.34 7.82 -5.50
C VAL A 77 -6.39 7.45 -4.36
N TYR A 78 -5.33 6.68 -4.65
CA TYR A 78 -4.32 6.35 -3.66
C TYR A 78 -3.05 5.83 -4.33
N THR A 79 -1.96 5.81 -3.57
CA THR A 79 -0.70 5.14 -3.94
C THR A 79 -0.25 4.27 -2.79
N ILE A 80 0.19 3.06 -3.09
CA ILE A 80 0.79 2.14 -2.11
C ILE A 80 2.25 1.93 -2.50
N LYS A 81 3.14 2.18 -1.53
CA LYS A 81 4.57 1.89 -1.63
C LYS A 81 4.86 0.62 -0.83
N SER A 82 5.57 -0.31 -1.41
CA SER A 82 5.90 -1.59 -0.79
C SER A 82 7.41 -1.68 -0.59
N TYR A 83 7.85 -1.94 0.65
CA TYR A 83 9.26 -2.01 0.97
C TYR A 83 9.50 -2.81 2.25
N TYR A 84 10.77 -3.02 2.59
CA TYR A 84 11.18 -3.75 3.79
C TYR A 84 11.53 -2.79 4.93
N GLU A 85 11.84 -3.34 6.07
CA GLU A 85 12.07 -2.59 7.32
C GLU A 85 13.09 -1.46 7.16
N ASP A 86 14.11 -1.65 6.32
CA ASP A 86 15.19 -0.68 6.13
C ASP A 86 14.71 0.68 5.63
N ARG A 87 13.55 0.73 5.00
CA ARG A 87 12.97 1.99 4.49
C ARG A 87 11.85 2.54 5.36
N LEU A 88 11.51 1.86 6.44
CA LEU A 88 10.46 2.31 7.35
C LEU A 88 10.95 3.55 8.11
N PRO A 89 10.18 4.65 8.15
CA PRO A 89 10.57 5.82 8.95
C PRO A 89 10.79 5.45 10.42
N HIS A 90 11.81 6.02 11.02
CA HIS A 90 12.22 5.70 12.41
C HIS A 90 11.08 5.92 13.41
N ALA A 91 10.31 6.99 13.26
CA ALA A 91 9.19 7.28 14.15
C ALA A 91 8.13 6.18 14.10
N VAL A 92 7.83 5.66 12.92
CA VAL A 92 6.87 4.56 12.75
C VAL A 92 7.43 3.27 13.32
N ARG A 93 8.70 2.97 13.02
CA ARG A 93 9.37 1.79 13.55
C ARG A 93 9.36 1.81 15.09
N HIS A 94 9.59 2.96 15.68
CA HIS A 94 9.57 3.12 17.14
C HIS A 94 8.21 2.77 17.72
N VAL A 95 7.13 3.24 17.12
CA VAL A 95 5.77 2.92 17.56
C VAL A 95 5.53 1.39 17.51
N VAL A 96 5.91 0.76 16.40
CA VAL A 96 5.74 -0.68 16.21
C VAL A 96 6.56 -1.47 17.22
N LYS A 97 7.85 -1.17 17.34
CA LYS A 97 8.76 -1.91 18.23
C LYS A 97 8.48 -1.66 19.71
N SER A 98 7.91 -0.53 20.06
CA SER A 98 7.48 -0.27 21.43
C SER A 98 6.34 -1.17 21.88
N ASN A 99 5.52 -1.62 20.92
CA ASN A 99 4.38 -2.52 21.20
C ASN A 99 4.74 -3.98 20.93
N TYR A 100 5.64 -4.24 20.00
CA TYR A 100 5.98 -5.61 19.55
C TYR A 100 7.49 -5.76 19.40
N TYR A 101 8.23 -5.57 20.49
CA TYR A 101 9.69 -5.58 20.45
C TYR A 101 10.28 -6.92 19.98
N ASP A 102 9.59 -8.01 20.22
CA ASP A 102 10.03 -9.37 19.88
C ASP A 102 9.59 -9.86 18.50
N CYS A 103 8.81 -9.04 17.78
CA CYS A 103 8.37 -9.37 16.44
C CYS A 103 9.34 -8.83 15.39
N ALA A 104 9.60 -9.63 14.36
CA ALA A 104 10.31 -9.16 13.17
C ALA A 104 9.36 -8.39 12.27
N ILE A 105 9.85 -7.28 11.72
CA ILE A 105 9.12 -6.55 10.68
C ILE A 105 9.50 -7.18 9.35
N ARG A 106 8.55 -7.85 8.70
CA ARG A 106 8.79 -8.58 7.47
C ARG A 106 8.56 -7.76 6.23
N PHE A 107 7.58 -6.86 6.27
CA PHE A 107 7.16 -6.12 5.10
C PHE A 107 6.36 -4.90 5.51
N VAL A 108 6.37 -3.86 4.67
CA VAL A 108 5.66 -2.61 4.93
C VAL A 108 4.93 -2.18 3.67
N GLU A 109 3.71 -1.72 3.84
CA GLU A 109 2.94 -1.03 2.81
C GLU A 109 2.59 0.35 3.31
N GLU A 110 3.10 1.36 2.62
CA GLU A 110 2.85 2.77 2.95
C GLU A 110 1.76 3.28 2.02
N ILE A 111 0.68 3.81 2.59
CA ILE A 111 -0.50 4.22 1.82
C ILE A 111 -0.65 5.73 1.89
N GLU A 112 -0.68 6.35 0.71
CA GLU A 112 -0.97 7.78 0.54
C GLU A 112 -2.33 7.95 -0.10
N GLN A 113 -3.14 8.85 0.45
CA GLN A 113 -4.47 9.19 -0.07
C GLN A 113 -4.65 10.70 -0.03
N PRO A 114 -5.51 11.25 -0.91
CA PRO A 114 -5.80 12.70 -0.88
C PRO A 114 -6.35 13.10 0.48
N ARG A 115 -5.82 14.16 1.07
CA ARG A 115 -6.32 14.76 2.31
C ARG A 115 -6.31 13.83 3.53
N GLU A 116 -5.57 12.74 3.47
CA GLU A 116 -5.40 11.79 4.57
C GLU A 116 -3.94 11.80 5.03
N ARG A 117 -3.72 11.49 6.30
CA ARG A 117 -2.39 11.21 6.82
C ARG A 117 -1.88 9.92 6.22
N VAL A 118 -0.58 9.84 6.00
CA VAL A 118 0.06 8.61 5.51
C VAL A 118 -0.16 7.49 6.51
N SER A 119 -0.51 6.32 6.00
CA SER A 119 -0.73 5.12 6.81
C SER A 119 0.32 4.08 6.48
N TYR A 120 0.77 3.35 7.49
CA TYR A 120 1.77 2.30 7.35
C TYR A 120 1.16 0.99 7.81
N ILE A 121 1.04 0.02 6.91
CA ILE A 121 0.65 -1.34 7.26
C ILE A 121 1.95 -2.12 7.45
N VAL A 122 2.18 -2.63 8.65
CA VAL A 122 3.41 -3.33 8.99
C VAL A 122 3.08 -4.79 9.26
N HIS A 123 3.72 -5.68 8.49
CA HIS A 123 3.55 -7.12 8.62
C HIS A 123 4.61 -7.66 9.57
N LEU A 124 4.14 -8.19 10.70
CA LEU A 124 4.98 -8.67 11.79
C LEU A 124 4.95 -10.18 11.88
N GLU A 125 6.04 -10.77 12.33
CA GLU A 125 6.14 -12.19 12.56
C GLU A 125 6.94 -12.49 13.83
N ASP A 126 6.43 -13.39 14.65
CA ASP A 126 7.19 -14.00 15.74
C ASP A 126 7.14 -15.53 15.60
N LYS A 127 7.57 -16.26 16.63
CA LYS A 127 7.64 -17.73 16.59
C LYS A 127 6.28 -18.39 16.40
N THR A 128 5.21 -17.76 16.88
CA THR A 128 3.88 -18.39 16.99
C THR A 128 2.81 -17.70 16.17
N SER A 129 3.10 -16.51 15.62
CA SER A 129 2.04 -15.73 14.96
C SER A 129 2.55 -14.86 13.83
N TRP A 130 1.62 -14.52 12.95
CA TRP A 130 1.74 -13.38 12.00
C TRP A 130 0.73 -12.33 12.42
N ARG A 131 1.12 -11.08 12.28
CA ARG A 131 0.28 -9.97 12.72
C ARG A 131 0.44 -8.81 11.75
N ASN A 132 -0.68 -8.23 11.34
CA ASN A 132 -0.67 -7.01 10.54
C ASN A 132 -1.18 -5.87 11.38
N VAL A 133 -0.37 -4.83 11.53
CA VAL A 133 -0.73 -3.64 12.28
C VAL A 133 -0.74 -2.43 11.35
N ILE A 134 -1.54 -1.43 11.69
CA ILE A 134 -1.56 -0.17 10.96
C ILE A 134 -1.14 0.95 11.89
N VAL A 135 -0.27 1.82 11.39
CA VAL A 135 0.17 3.02 12.11
C VAL A 135 -0.22 4.24 11.30
N GLN A 136 -0.92 5.17 11.92
CA GLN A 136 -1.26 6.46 11.34
C GLN A 136 -1.18 7.52 12.44
N ASP A 137 -0.47 8.60 12.16
CA ASP A 137 -0.33 9.73 13.08
C ASP A 137 0.09 9.30 14.50
N GLY A 138 1.04 8.34 14.58
CA GLY A 138 1.55 7.83 15.84
C GLY A 138 0.66 6.82 16.56
N HIS A 139 -0.50 6.51 16.03
CA HIS A 139 -1.45 5.56 16.61
C HIS A 139 -1.36 4.21 15.92
N LEU A 140 -1.29 3.14 16.71
CA LEU A 140 -1.21 1.76 16.21
C LEU A 140 -2.51 1.02 16.50
N ALA A 141 -3.00 0.29 15.49
CA ALA A 141 -4.14 -0.62 15.63
C ALA A 141 -3.80 -1.97 14.99
N VAL A 142 -4.30 -3.04 15.56
CA VAL A 142 -4.15 -4.39 14.97
C VAL A 142 -5.23 -4.57 13.90
N MET A 143 -4.81 -4.99 12.70
CA MET A 143 -5.72 -5.31 11.61
C MET A 143 -6.09 -6.78 11.60
N GLN A 144 -5.08 -7.65 11.69
CA GLN A 144 -5.23 -9.10 11.61
C GLN A 144 -4.18 -9.80 12.45
N GLU A 145 -4.55 -10.93 13.02
CA GLU A 145 -3.63 -11.83 13.70
C GLU A 145 -3.90 -13.26 13.24
N TYR A 146 -2.83 -14.00 12.99
CA TYR A 146 -2.91 -15.40 12.61
C TYR A 146 -1.95 -16.20 13.48
N THR A 147 -2.47 -17.24 14.10
CA THR A 147 -1.63 -18.19 14.84
C THR A 147 -1.00 -19.17 13.85
N LYS A 148 0.29 -19.39 13.96
CA LYS A 148 0.98 -20.38 13.14
C LYS A 148 0.53 -21.77 13.50
N PRO A 149 0.40 -22.69 12.52
CA PRO A 149 0.11 -24.08 12.81
C PRO A 149 1.21 -24.67 13.68
N GLU A 150 0.84 -25.55 14.58
CA GLU A 150 1.82 -26.33 15.35
C GLU A 150 2.60 -27.26 14.41
N GLN A 151 3.89 -27.37 14.66
CA GLN A 151 4.77 -28.28 13.92
C GLN A 151 5.04 -29.54 14.67
#